data_5c0bad8729e7cd0b5ba1b9bd6bd466ba
#
_entry.id   5c0bad8729e7cd0b5ba1b9bd6bd466ba
#
_cell.length_a   1.000
_cell.length_b   1.000
_cell.length_c   1.000
_cell.angle_alpha   90.00
_cell.angle_beta   90.00
_cell.angle_gamma   90.00
#
_symmetry.space_group_name_H-M   'P 1'
#
loop_
_entity.id
_entity.type
_entity.pdbx_description
1 polymer ?
#
loop_
_entity_poly.entity_id
_entity_poly.type
_entity_poly.pdbx_seq_one_letter_code
_entity_poly.pdbx_strand_id
1 'polypeptide(L)'
;MRVLIVGSGGVGESTAAIAKHRDPKGEIFEKMVMADYDLAKAQAVSRKLGEDRFPAEQVSAKDVDAVVALCRKYDADVLLSLLPVEFNHQTLDAALKARVHHMDASTSLSVPDPDDPFNKANVVLGETERALSGEFEKIGKLGLMGFGVEPGMADWYCRYAADHFFDEIEEIGIRDGANLEIPGYKGISFGFSIWMTMEECTNPAVVWEKDRGFYTVPPLSDPEPFYLPEGIGWVECAHVEHEEVVHVGWYENLLKGVKKATFKYALGDEFIAAMEAFTSVNMHSVEPVKVGGVEVRPRDVLAAAAPDPNEIGKKYVGQTCAGTWVRGKKDGMTREVYLYQVADNQESVDLYGTQGVVAQTAFTGVVALELLATDKLQGYKGNPDAGVYPAQAFNCDDFVSLQKEYGFPGGALEMDSEYKRAGDHEALLG
;
A
#
# COMPACT_ATOMS: atom_id res chain seq x y z
N MET A 1 -10.83 18.52 9.27
CA MET A 1 -11.29 17.14 8.97
C MET A 1 -11.31 16.30 10.24
N ARG A 2 -12.32 15.43 10.39
CA ARG A 2 -12.45 14.46 11.48
C ARG A 2 -12.37 13.06 10.89
N VAL A 3 -11.46 12.22 11.39
CA VAL A 3 -11.17 10.89 10.86
C VAL A 3 -11.46 9.84 11.93
N LEU A 4 -12.23 8.81 11.59
CA LEU A 4 -12.33 7.60 12.40
C LEU A 4 -11.34 6.58 11.84
N ILE A 5 -10.29 6.25 12.59
CA ILE A 5 -9.31 5.24 12.23
C ILE A 5 -9.72 3.93 12.91
N VAL A 6 -10.03 2.90 12.13
CA VAL A 6 -10.28 1.56 12.63
C VAL A 6 -9.07 0.68 12.32
N GLY A 7 -8.41 0.22 13.38
CA GLY A 7 -7.11 -0.42 13.36
C GLY A 7 -6.03 0.48 13.98
N SER A 8 -5.74 0.29 15.26
CA SER A 8 -4.72 1.02 16.03
C SER A 8 -3.40 0.24 16.13
N GLY A 9 -3.09 -0.56 15.09
CA GLY A 9 -1.81 -1.24 14.93
C GLY A 9 -0.71 -0.29 14.43
N GLY A 10 0.41 -0.85 13.91
CA GLY A 10 1.57 -0.06 13.48
C GLY A 10 1.21 1.04 12.48
N VAL A 11 0.47 0.73 11.41
CA VAL A 11 0.07 1.74 10.40
C VAL A 11 -0.88 2.79 11.00
N GLY A 12 -1.85 2.39 11.85
CA GLY A 12 -2.77 3.31 12.49
C GLY A 12 -2.08 4.28 13.46
N GLU A 13 -1.17 3.79 14.28
CA GLU A 13 -0.33 4.61 15.17
C GLU A 13 0.53 5.58 14.35
N SER A 14 1.19 5.09 13.29
CA SER A 14 2.03 5.90 12.43
C SER A 14 1.24 6.99 11.70
N THR A 15 0.07 6.66 11.16
CA THR A 15 -0.83 7.62 10.52
C THR A 15 -1.17 8.78 11.47
N ALA A 16 -1.56 8.47 12.69
CA ALA A 16 -1.88 9.48 13.69
C ALA A 16 -0.64 10.29 14.13
N ALA A 17 0.54 9.64 14.25
CA ALA A 17 1.80 10.29 14.62
C ALA A 17 2.27 11.25 13.52
N ILE A 18 2.26 10.83 12.26
CA ILE A 18 2.64 11.65 11.10
C ILE A 18 1.66 12.84 10.96
N ALA A 19 0.36 12.61 11.07
CA ALA A 19 -0.65 13.67 11.03
C ALA A 19 -0.43 14.70 12.15
N LYS A 20 -0.10 14.25 13.37
CA LYS A 20 0.23 15.15 14.49
C LYS A 20 1.51 15.94 14.24
N HIS A 21 2.53 15.30 13.66
CA HIS A 21 3.80 15.95 13.33
C HIS A 21 3.61 17.04 12.27
N ARG A 22 2.86 16.73 11.20
CA ARG A 22 2.53 17.64 10.10
C ARG A 22 1.66 18.81 10.54
N ASP A 23 0.65 18.52 11.34
CA ASP A 23 -0.36 19.47 11.80
C ASP A 23 -0.45 19.47 13.33
N PRO A 24 0.55 20.06 14.03
CA PRO A 24 0.59 20.02 15.50
C PRO A 24 -0.57 20.78 16.17
N LYS A 25 -1.21 21.72 15.47
CA LYS A 25 -2.31 22.54 16.00
C LYS A 25 -3.69 21.96 15.70
N GLY A 26 -3.82 21.01 14.78
CA GLY A 26 -5.11 20.45 14.38
C GLY A 26 -5.91 21.35 13.44
N GLU A 27 -5.22 22.15 12.62
CA GLU A 27 -5.85 23.03 11.64
C GLU A 27 -6.41 22.27 10.44
N ILE A 28 -5.76 21.16 10.06
CA ILE A 28 -6.18 20.22 8.99
C ILE A 28 -6.95 19.06 9.61
N PHE A 29 -6.33 18.37 10.56
CA PHE A 29 -6.89 17.18 11.24
C PHE A 29 -7.41 17.57 12.63
N GLU A 30 -8.63 18.06 12.69
CA GLU A 30 -9.28 18.51 13.95
C GLU A 30 -9.32 17.38 14.97
N LYS A 31 -9.69 16.17 14.53
CA LYS A 31 -9.80 14.98 15.38
C LYS A 31 -9.52 13.70 14.60
N MET A 32 -8.77 12.79 15.21
CA MET A 32 -8.50 11.46 14.68
C MET A 32 -8.82 10.43 15.77
N VAL A 33 -9.94 9.75 15.65
CA VAL A 33 -10.41 8.79 16.64
C VAL A 33 -9.69 7.46 16.43
N MET A 34 -8.97 6.97 17.43
CA MET A 34 -8.28 5.69 17.42
C MET A 34 -9.23 4.59 17.87
N ALA A 35 -9.62 3.71 16.97
CA ALA A 35 -10.54 2.61 17.29
C ALA A 35 -9.91 1.25 17.00
N ASP A 36 -10.09 0.30 17.89
CA ASP A 36 -9.59 -1.07 17.77
C ASP A 36 -10.51 -2.03 18.51
N TYR A 37 -10.51 -3.32 18.14
CA TYR A 37 -11.22 -4.35 18.91
C TYR A 37 -10.56 -4.54 20.29
N ASP A 38 -9.26 -4.30 20.38
CA ASP A 38 -8.50 -4.22 21.63
C ASP A 38 -8.40 -2.76 22.10
N LEU A 39 -9.27 -2.38 23.03
CA LEU A 39 -9.27 -1.03 23.58
C LEU A 39 -7.91 -0.61 24.16
N ALA A 40 -7.12 -1.54 24.69
CA ALA A 40 -5.82 -1.21 25.28
C ALA A 40 -4.83 -0.70 24.23
N LYS A 41 -4.87 -1.23 23.01
CA LYS A 41 -4.07 -0.73 21.88
C LYS A 41 -4.48 0.70 21.50
N ALA A 42 -5.76 0.94 21.28
CA ALA A 42 -6.27 2.28 20.98
C ALA A 42 -5.91 3.30 22.07
N GLN A 43 -6.06 2.93 23.35
CA GLN A 43 -5.68 3.77 24.48
C GLN A 43 -4.18 4.04 24.58
N ALA A 44 -3.33 3.09 24.20
CA ALA A 44 -1.88 3.29 24.20
C ALA A 44 -1.48 4.39 23.21
N VAL A 45 -2.01 4.33 21.99
CA VAL A 45 -1.79 5.37 20.95
C VAL A 45 -2.36 6.72 21.40
N SER A 46 -3.59 6.73 21.89
CA SER A 46 -4.29 7.92 22.36
C SER A 46 -3.49 8.66 23.45
N ARG A 47 -3.02 7.96 24.48
CA ARG A 47 -2.18 8.55 25.55
C ARG A 47 -0.87 9.12 25.03
N LYS A 48 -0.23 8.45 24.06
CA LYS A 48 1.02 8.91 23.45
C LYS A 48 0.83 10.18 22.63
N LEU A 49 -0.30 10.31 21.94
CA LEU A 49 -0.55 11.41 21.03
C LEU A 49 -1.38 12.57 21.60
N GLY A 50 -2.13 12.34 22.69
CA GLY A 50 -3.00 13.33 23.33
C GLY A 50 -4.48 12.99 23.14
N GLU A 51 -5.14 12.62 24.24
CA GLU A 51 -6.49 12.05 24.25
C GLU A 51 -7.58 13.00 23.71
N ASP A 52 -7.41 14.30 23.86
CA ASP A 52 -8.41 15.28 23.40
C ASP A 52 -8.57 15.27 21.89
N ARG A 53 -7.46 15.14 21.15
CA ARG A 53 -7.44 15.11 19.68
C ARG A 53 -7.49 13.71 19.13
N PHE A 54 -6.93 12.74 19.85
CA PHE A 54 -6.84 11.33 19.47
C PHE A 54 -7.57 10.43 20.47
N PRO A 55 -8.90 10.59 20.66
CA PRO A 55 -9.64 9.77 21.62
C PRO A 55 -9.64 8.29 21.22
N ALA A 56 -9.66 7.42 22.22
CA ALA A 56 -9.68 5.98 22.04
C ALA A 56 -11.10 5.41 22.14
N GLU A 57 -11.45 4.50 21.24
CA GLU A 57 -12.73 3.78 21.22
C GLU A 57 -12.50 2.28 21.01
N GLN A 58 -13.41 1.48 21.58
CA GLN A 58 -13.44 0.06 21.29
C GLN A 58 -14.48 -0.25 20.22
N VAL A 59 -14.07 -0.92 19.12
CA VAL A 59 -14.99 -1.37 18.09
C VAL A 59 -14.44 -2.59 17.37
N SER A 60 -15.30 -3.53 17.03
CA SER A 60 -14.99 -4.61 16.09
C SER A 60 -15.51 -4.23 14.71
N ALA A 61 -14.67 -4.34 13.68
CA ALA A 61 -15.09 -4.14 12.29
C ALA A 61 -16.18 -5.14 11.84
N LYS A 62 -16.33 -6.26 12.53
CA LYS A 62 -17.44 -7.23 12.31
C LYS A 62 -18.81 -6.64 12.67
N ASP A 63 -18.85 -5.64 13.55
CA ASP A 63 -20.07 -4.93 13.94
C ASP A 63 -20.18 -3.61 13.18
N VAL A 64 -20.70 -3.71 11.97
CA VAL A 64 -20.89 -2.57 11.05
C VAL A 64 -21.68 -1.44 11.70
N ASP A 65 -22.74 -1.76 12.45
CA ASP A 65 -23.59 -0.76 13.07
C ASP A 65 -22.88 -0.02 14.22
N ALA A 66 -21.99 -0.70 14.94
CA ALA A 66 -21.13 -0.05 15.93
C ALA A 66 -20.12 0.91 15.27
N VAL A 67 -19.52 0.54 14.14
CA VAL A 67 -18.65 1.44 13.36
C VAL A 67 -19.43 2.67 12.87
N VAL A 68 -20.63 2.48 12.33
CA VAL A 68 -21.54 3.58 11.92
C VAL A 68 -21.86 4.50 13.10
N ALA A 69 -22.13 3.93 14.28
CA ALA A 69 -22.41 4.71 15.49
C ALA A 69 -21.20 5.59 15.88
N LEU A 70 -19.98 5.09 15.75
CA LEU A 70 -18.76 5.88 16.00
C LEU A 70 -18.56 6.98 14.95
N CYS A 71 -18.78 6.70 13.67
CA CYS A 71 -18.76 7.75 12.63
C CYS A 71 -19.71 8.91 12.99
N ARG A 72 -20.93 8.59 13.41
CA ARG A 72 -21.94 9.60 13.81
C ARG A 72 -21.59 10.31 15.13
N LYS A 73 -21.08 9.57 16.12
CA LYS A 73 -20.67 10.12 17.43
C LYS A 73 -19.63 11.24 17.28
N TYR A 74 -18.72 11.06 16.35
CA TYR A 74 -17.61 11.99 16.14
C TYR A 74 -17.79 12.91 14.93
N ASP A 75 -18.94 12.86 14.25
CA ASP A 75 -19.19 13.56 12.99
C ASP A 75 -18.02 13.34 12.00
N ALA A 76 -17.60 12.09 11.83
CA ALA A 76 -16.46 11.76 10.99
C ALA A 76 -16.72 12.15 9.54
N ASP A 77 -15.72 12.75 8.90
CA ASP A 77 -15.70 13.04 7.46
C ASP A 77 -15.24 11.79 6.69
N VAL A 78 -14.30 11.03 7.28
CA VAL A 78 -13.65 9.86 6.69
C VAL A 78 -13.62 8.71 7.70
N LEU A 79 -13.97 7.50 7.22
CA LEU A 79 -13.66 6.24 7.86
C LEU A 79 -12.38 5.68 7.22
N LEU A 80 -11.28 5.67 7.97
CA LEU A 80 -10.01 5.10 7.57
C LEU A 80 -9.88 3.69 8.13
N SER A 81 -9.83 2.69 7.24
CA SER A 81 -9.67 1.27 7.56
C SER A 81 -8.19 0.89 7.44
N LEU A 82 -7.55 0.55 8.55
CA LEU A 82 -6.17 0.05 8.62
C LEU A 82 -6.17 -1.34 9.24
N LEU A 83 -6.96 -2.21 8.66
CA LEU A 83 -7.28 -3.56 9.09
C LEU A 83 -6.79 -4.59 8.04
N PRO A 84 -6.74 -5.89 8.40
CA PRO A 84 -6.62 -6.94 7.41
C PRO A 84 -7.72 -6.84 6.35
N VAL A 85 -7.39 -7.14 5.10
CA VAL A 85 -8.25 -6.97 3.91
C VAL A 85 -9.61 -7.68 4.00
N GLU A 86 -9.70 -8.73 4.80
CA GLU A 86 -10.96 -9.46 5.06
C GLU A 86 -12.06 -8.58 5.67
N PHE A 87 -11.72 -7.38 6.18
CA PHE A 87 -12.65 -6.41 6.76
C PHE A 87 -13.01 -5.25 5.82
N ASN A 88 -12.44 -5.17 4.61
CA ASN A 88 -12.67 -4.05 3.70
C ASN A 88 -14.16 -3.87 3.38
N HIS A 89 -14.87 -4.94 3.06
CA HIS A 89 -16.30 -4.86 2.76
C HIS A 89 -17.13 -4.36 3.93
N GLN A 90 -16.81 -4.75 5.17
CA GLN A 90 -17.52 -4.29 6.37
C GLN A 90 -17.32 -2.79 6.60
N THR A 91 -16.09 -2.30 6.40
CA THR A 91 -15.80 -0.86 6.58
C THR A 91 -16.34 -0.01 5.43
N LEU A 92 -16.35 -0.50 4.19
CA LEU A 92 -17.04 0.13 3.06
C LEU A 92 -18.55 0.23 3.29
N ASP A 93 -19.21 -0.85 3.76
CA ASP A 93 -20.64 -0.85 4.11
C ASP A 93 -20.91 0.14 5.25
N ALA A 94 -20.05 0.21 6.26
CA ALA A 94 -20.18 1.18 7.34
C ALA A 94 -20.06 2.62 6.82
N ALA A 95 -19.11 2.91 5.92
CA ALA A 95 -18.95 4.23 5.33
C ALA A 95 -20.17 4.64 4.48
N LEU A 96 -20.70 3.72 3.68
CA LEU A 96 -21.95 3.95 2.91
C LEU A 96 -23.12 4.28 3.83
N LYS A 97 -23.33 3.50 4.89
CA LYS A 97 -24.42 3.70 5.88
C LYS A 97 -24.25 4.98 6.70
N ALA A 98 -23.00 5.32 7.04
CA ALA A 98 -22.69 6.57 7.74
C ALA A 98 -22.69 7.78 6.82
N ARG A 99 -22.61 7.59 5.50
CA ARG A 99 -22.49 8.60 4.43
C ARG A 99 -21.21 9.44 4.57
N VAL A 100 -20.09 8.77 4.86
CA VAL A 100 -18.75 9.37 4.98
C VAL A 100 -17.85 8.87 3.85
N HIS A 101 -16.70 9.52 3.63
CA HIS A 101 -15.66 8.97 2.78
C HIS A 101 -15.08 7.70 3.41
N HIS A 102 -14.65 6.77 2.59
CA HIS A 102 -13.86 5.61 3.02
C HIS A 102 -12.44 5.74 2.50
N MET A 103 -11.46 5.25 3.24
CA MET A 103 -10.09 5.04 2.78
C MET A 103 -9.52 3.78 3.43
N ASP A 104 -8.73 3.03 2.68
CA ASP A 104 -7.92 1.91 3.15
C ASP A 104 -6.50 1.97 2.55
N ALA A 105 -5.61 1.10 3.02
CA ALA A 105 -4.23 1.03 2.55
C ALA A 105 -3.95 -0.23 1.71
N SER A 106 -4.95 -1.09 1.49
CA SER A 106 -4.87 -2.31 0.69
C SER A 106 -6.26 -2.73 0.24
N THR A 107 -6.36 -3.53 -0.84
CA THR A 107 -7.63 -3.98 -1.38
C THR A 107 -7.91 -5.46 -1.09
N SER A 108 -9.08 -5.95 -1.44
CA SER A 108 -9.38 -7.38 -1.39
C SER A 108 -8.45 -8.15 -2.32
N LEU A 109 -8.09 -9.35 -1.89
CA LEU A 109 -7.21 -10.25 -2.60
C LEU A 109 -7.86 -10.79 -3.89
N SER A 110 -7.04 -11.25 -4.82
CA SER A 110 -7.54 -11.94 -6.01
C SER A 110 -8.13 -13.31 -5.64
N VAL A 111 -8.98 -13.82 -6.51
CA VAL A 111 -9.43 -15.20 -6.50
C VAL A 111 -8.88 -15.87 -7.75
N PRO A 112 -7.89 -16.76 -7.66
CA PRO A 112 -7.31 -17.43 -8.80
C PRO A 112 -8.34 -18.30 -9.54
N ASP A 113 -8.11 -18.54 -10.84
CA ASP A 113 -8.92 -19.48 -11.60
C ASP A 113 -8.74 -20.88 -11.03
N PRO A 114 -9.81 -21.63 -10.69
CA PRO A 114 -9.68 -22.92 -10.02
C PRO A 114 -9.10 -24.03 -10.92
N ASP A 115 -9.19 -23.88 -12.25
CA ASP A 115 -8.72 -24.87 -13.21
C ASP A 115 -7.31 -24.54 -13.74
N ASP A 116 -6.92 -23.26 -13.74
CA ASP A 116 -5.66 -22.80 -14.30
C ASP A 116 -5.08 -21.59 -13.53
N PRO A 117 -4.77 -21.76 -12.22
CA PRO A 117 -4.45 -20.65 -11.31
C PRO A 117 -3.16 -19.91 -11.67
N PHE A 118 -2.28 -20.49 -12.50
CA PHE A 118 -0.99 -19.88 -12.88
C PHE A 118 -0.96 -19.31 -14.29
N ASN A 119 -2.11 -19.19 -14.96
CA ASN A 119 -2.21 -18.58 -16.29
C ASN A 119 -3.44 -17.70 -16.45
N LYS A 120 -4.43 -17.85 -15.56
CA LYS A 120 -5.70 -17.11 -15.67
C LYS A 120 -6.02 -16.39 -14.38
N ALA A 121 -6.33 -15.09 -14.51
CA ALA A 121 -7.01 -14.36 -13.47
C ALA A 121 -8.52 -14.66 -13.51
N ASN A 122 -9.14 -14.82 -12.33
CA ASN A 122 -10.60 -14.94 -12.20
C ASN A 122 -11.17 -13.64 -11.62
N VAL A 123 -11.00 -13.38 -10.33
CA VAL A 123 -11.29 -12.07 -9.73
C VAL A 123 -9.96 -11.41 -9.42
N VAL A 124 -9.75 -10.18 -9.87
CA VAL A 124 -8.51 -9.45 -9.59
C VAL A 124 -8.63 -8.63 -8.30
N LEU A 125 -7.49 -8.23 -7.73
CA LEU A 125 -7.45 -7.43 -6.50
C LEU A 125 -8.29 -6.15 -6.64
N GLY A 126 -9.05 -5.81 -5.59
CA GLY A 126 -9.87 -4.59 -5.54
C GLY A 126 -11.10 -4.56 -6.46
N GLU A 127 -11.36 -5.62 -7.24
CA GLU A 127 -12.50 -5.67 -8.18
C GLU A 127 -13.84 -5.55 -7.45
N THR A 128 -13.95 -6.16 -6.29
CA THR A 128 -15.19 -6.16 -5.50
C THR A 128 -15.44 -4.82 -4.82
N GLU A 129 -14.42 -4.10 -4.39
CA GLU A 129 -14.52 -2.73 -3.87
C GLU A 129 -14.90 -1.76 -4.98
N ARG A 130 -14.25 -1.86 -6.14
CA ARG A 130 -14.54 -1.04 -7.31
C ARG A 130 -15.99 -1.19 -7.77
N ALA A 131 -16.59 -2.36 -7.63
CA ALA A 131 -17.99 -2.62 -7.95
C ALA A 131 -18.97 -1.77 -7.11
N LEU A 132 -18.53 -1.27 -5.93
CA LEU A 132 -19.33 -0.39 -5.07
C LEU A 132 -19.30 1.09 -5.52
N SER A 133 -18.57 1.43 -6.61
CA SER A 133 -18.42 2.81 -7.06
C SER A 133 -19.77 3.52 -7.22
N GLY A 134 -20.75 2.88 -7.88
CA GLY A 134 -22.08 3.46 -8.07
C GLY A 134 -22.86 3.72 -6.76
N GLU A 135 -22.58 3.00 -5.68
CA GLU A 135 -23.20 3.26 -4.38
C GLU A 135 -22.57 4.48 -3.70
N PHE A 136 -21.25 4.65 -3.81
CA PHE A 136 -20.55 5.85 -3.33
C PHE A 136 -20.94 7.10 -4.13
N GLU A 137 -21.10 6.98 -5.46
CA GLU A 137 -21.62 8.07 -6.31
C GLU A 137 -22.99 8.58 -5.86
N LYS A 138 -23.93 7.68 -5.52
CA LYS A 138 -25.28 8.04 -5.04
C LYS A 138 -25.26 8.85 -3.74
N ILE A 139 -24.25 8.68 -2.93
CA ILE A 139 -24.12 9.42 -1.67
C ILE A 139 -23.17 10.63 -1.76
N GLY A 140 -22.53 10.85 -2.92
CA GLY A 140 -21.58 11.94 -3.15
C GLY A 140 -20.30 11.79 -2.29
N LYS A 141 -19.77 10.57 -2.16
CA LYS A 141 -18.62 10.28 -1.35
C LYS A 141 -17.58 9.45 -2.14
N LEU A 142 -16.33 9.52 -1.69
CA LEU A 142 -15.22 8.74 -2.23
C LEU A 142 -14.96 7.52 -1.36
N GLY A 143 -14.70 6.38 -2.01
CA GLY A 143 -13.96 5.26 -1.49
C GLY A 143 -12.56 5.32 -2.09
N LEU A 144 -11.57 5.63 -1.28
CA LEU A 144 -10.16 5.71 -1.65
C LEU A 144 -9.53 4.36 -1.35
N MET A 145 -9.34 3.53 -2.37
CA MET A 145 -8.85 2.17 -2.20
C MET A 145 -7.36 2.08 -2.44
N GLY A 146 -6.64 1.43 -1.51
CA GLY A 146 -5.22 1.20 -1.63
C GLY A 146 -4.37 2.47 -1.53
N PHE A 147 -4.52 3.27 -0.47
CA PHE A 147 -3.74 4.49 -0.24
C PHE A 147 -2.64 4.26 0.79
N GLY A 148 -1.70 3.39 0.44
CA GLY A 148 -0.47 3.08 1.16
C GLY A 148 0.78 3.45 0.33
N VAL A 149 1.89 2.83 0.65
CA VAL A 149 3.12 2.97 -0.15
C VAL A 149 2.95 2.22 -1.48
N GLU A 150 2.53 1.02 -1.39
CA GLU A 150 2.19 0.04 -2.41
C GLU A 150 1.01 -0.77 -1.88
N PRO A 151 -0.17 -0.56 -2.49
CA PRO A 151 -0.56 0.43 -3.49
C PRO A 151 -0.70 1.86 -2.94
N GLY A 152 -0.72 2.84 -3.84
CA GLY A 152 -0.97 4.25 -3.55
C GLY A 152 0.13 5.18 -4.02
N MET A 153 1.27 5.29 -3.32
CA MET A 153 2.42 6.10 -3.76
C MET A 153 2.93 5.65 -5.12
N ALA A 154 3.13 4.35 -5.30
CA ALA A 154 3.58 3.78 -6.58
C ALA A 154 2.59 4.08 -7.72
N ASP A 155 1.30 4.07 -7.44
CA ASP A 155 0.24 4.45 -8.38
C ASP A 155 0.36 5.92 -8.81
N TRP A 156 0.58 6.83 -7.87
CA TRP A 156 0.82 8.23 -8.19
C TRP A 156 2.13 8.42 -8.97
N TYR A 157 3.16 7.63 -8.70
CA TYR A 157 4.38 7.66 -9.50
C TYR A 157 4.16 7.16 -10.94
N CYS A 158 3.30 6.16 -11.17
CA CYS A 158 2.86 5.79 -12.53
C CYS A 158 2.26 6.98 -13.27
N ARG A 159 1.39 7.73 -12.59
CA ARG A 159 0.75 8.94 -13.14
C ARG A 159 1.77 10.04 -13.39
N TYR A 160 2.62 10.33 -12.42
CA TYR A 160 3.64 11.37 -12.52
C TYR A 160 4.62 11.08 -13.66
N ALA A 161 5.05 9.84 -13.81
CA ALA A 161 5.87 9.41 -14.95
C ALA A 161 5.17 9.68 -16.30
N ALA A 162 3.90 9.29 -16.41
CA ALA A 162 3.12 9.50 -17.62
C ALA A 162 2.94 10.99 -17.96
N ASP A 163 2.73 11.83 -16.96
CA ASP A 163 2.46 13.25 -17.20
C ASP A 163 3.73 14.06 -17.47
N HIS A 164 4.87 13.72 -16.87
CA HIS A 164 6.08 14.55 -16.89
C HIS A 164 7.28 13.94 -17.60
N PHE A 165 7.44 12.61 -17.60
CA PHE A 165 8.67 11.94 -18.03
C PHE A 165 8.59 11.30 -19.41
N PHE A 166 7.38 10.93 -19.88
CA PHE A 166 7.22 10.12 -21.10
C PHE A 166 6.19 10.69 -22.07
N ASP A 167 6.44 10.48 -23.37
CA ASP A 167 5.48 10.71 -24.45
C ASP A 167 4.73 9.42 -24.80
N GLU A 168 5.40 8.26 -24.64
CA GLU A 168 4.90 6.90 -24.87
C GLU A 168 5.42 5.99 -23.77
N ILE A 169 4.57 5.16 -23.18
CA ILE A 169 4.98 4.16 -22.18
C ILE A 169 4.79 2.77 -22.78
N GLU A 170 5.82 1.93 -22.64
CA GLU A 170 5.78 0.53 -23.05
C GLU A 170 5.50 -0.39 -21.88
N GLU A 171 6.19 -0.18 -20.77
CA GLU A 171 6.10 -1.04 -19.60
C GLU A 171 6.18 -0.24 -18.31
N ILE A 172 5.38 -0.64 -17.33
CA ILE A 172 5.43 -0.17 -15.95
C ILE A 172 5.73 -1.37 -15.07
N GLY A 173 6.75 -1.26 -14.24
CA GLY A 173 7.11 -2.25 -13.25
C GLY A 173 7.23 -1.62 -11.88
N ILE A 174 6.45 -2.07 -10.91
CA ILE A 174 6.67 -1.69 -9.54
C ILE A 174 7.80 -2.58 -9.01
N ARG A 175 8.80 -1.97 -8.39
CA ARG A 175 9.98 -2.64 -7.86
C ARG A 175 10.31 -2.06 -6.50
N ASP A 176 10.40 -2.92 -5.54
CA ASP A 176 10.74 -2.55 -4.18
C ASP A 176 11.69 -3.55 -3.53
N GLY A 177 12.28 -3.14 -2.42
CA GLY A 177 13.22 -3.93 -1.67
C GLY A 177 13.94 -3.12 -0.59
N ALA A 178 14.89 -3.73 0.05
CA ALA A 178 15.57 -3.17 1.20
C ALA A 178 16.99 -3.71 1.36
N ASN A 179 17.79 -3.02 2.16
CA ASN A 179 19.01 -3.55 2.74
C ASN A 179 18.90 -3.72 4.28
N LEU A 180 17.67 -3.94 4.75
CA LEU A 180 17.34 -4.04 6.16
C LEU A 180 17.96 -5.30 6.79
N GLU A 181 18.63 -5.13 7.92
CA GLU A 181 19.15 -6.23 8.73
C GLU A 181 18.90 -5.99 10.23
N ILE A 182 18.82 -7.06 11.01
CA ILE A 182 18.80 -6.98 12.47
C ILE A 182 20.13 -7.52 12.98
N PRO A 183 21.03 -6.66 13.50
CA PRO A 183 22.35 -7.08 13.92
C PRO A 183 22.32 -8.24 14.92
N GLY A 184 22.96 -9.36 14.55
CA GLY A 184 23.04 -10.55 15.39
C GLY A 184 21.80 -11.45 15.46
N TYR A 185 20.71 -11.10 14.80
CA TYR A 185 19.53 -11.96 14.67
C TYR A 185 19.75 -13.02 13.57
N LYS A 186 19.29 -14.24 13.83
CA LYS A 186 19.46 -15.40 12.92
C LYS A 186 18.14 -16.10 12.60
N GLY A 187 17.03 -15.46 12.84
CA GLY A 187 15.70 -16.00 12.53
C GLY A 187 15.10 -15.34 11.31
N ILE A 188 14.00 -15.90 10.84
CA ILE A 188 13.15 -15.26 9.85
C ILE A 188 12.33 -14.17 10.56
N SER A 189 12.30 -12.99 9.98
CA SER A 189 11.46 -11.89 10.44
C SER A 189 10.64 -11.33 9.29
N PHE A 190 9.38 -11.05 9.56
CA PHE A 190 8.50 -10.40 8.60
C PHE A 190 8.64 -8.89 8.76
N GLY A 191 8.93 -8.21 7.66
CA GLY A 191 9.07 -6.75 7.64
C GLY A 191 7.73 -6.02 7.74
N PHE A 192 6.60 -6.70 7.51
CA PHE A 192 5.26 -6.16 7.53
C PHE A 192 4.26 -7.17 8.12
N SER A 193 2.96 -7.00 7.84
CA SER A 193 1.94 -7.95 8.25
C SER A 193 2.24 -9.36 7.78
N ILE A 194 2.38 -10.31 8.73
CA ILE A 194 2.69 -11.72 8.40
C ILE A 194 1.61 -12.31 7.48
N TRP A 195 0.34 -11.98 7.73
CA TRP A 195 -0.76 -12.43 6.92
C TRP A 195 -0.68 -11.94 5.47
N MET A 196 -0.45 -10.64 5.28
CA MET A 196 -0.34 -10.03 3.94
C MET A 196 0.88 -10.57 3.21
N THR A 197 2.04 -10.56 3.83
CA THR A 197 3.28 -11.07 3.21
C THR A 197 3.15 -12.54 2.79
N MET A 198 2.50 -13.37 3.61
CA MET A 198 2.22 -14.77 3.23
C MET A 198 1.30 -14.86 2.02
N GLU A 199 0.28 -14.00 1.92
CA GLU A 199 -0.65 -13.98 0.79
C GLU A 199 0.07 -13.56 -0.49
N GLU A 200 0.74 -12.43 -0.47
CA GLU A 200 1.51 -11.88 -1.60
C GLU A 200 2.54 -12.88 -2.15
N CYS A 201 3.24 -13.59 -1.24
CA CYS A 201 4.29 -14.56 -1.62
C CYS A 201 3.77 -15.94 -2.01
N THR A 202 2.50 -16.26 -1.82
CA THR A 202 1.97 -17.61 -2.09
C THR A 202 0.82 -17.64 -3.10
N ASN A 203 0.14 -16.52 -3.32
CA ASN A 203 -0.86 -16.41 -4.37
C ASN A 203 -0.23 -16.30 -5.76
N PRO A 204 -0.91 -16.79 -6.82
CA PRO A 204 -0.52 -16.51 -8.18
C PRO A 204 -0.44 -15.00 -8.45
N ALA A 205 0.71 -14.52 -8.88
CA ALA A 205 0.93 -13.10 -9.12
C ALA A 205 0.21 -12.64 -10.39
N VAL A 206 -0.57 -11.56 -10.29
CA VAL A 206 -1.25 -10.95 -11.44
C VAL A 206 -0.26 -10.17 -12.29
N VAL A 207 -0.35 -10.36 -13.60
CA VAL A 207 0.33 -9.59 -14.65
C VAL A 207 -0.72 -9.02 -15.59
N TRP A 208 -0.46 -7.86 -16.13
CA TRP A 208 -1.33 -7.27 -17.15
C TRP A 208 -0.55 -6.98 -18.45
N GLU A 209 -1.15 -7.36 -19.58
CA GLU A 209 -0.70 -6.99 -20.91
C GLU A 209 -1.88 -6.49 -21.74
N LYS A 210 -1.69 -5.41 -22.48
CA LYS A 210 -2.75 -4.72 -23.23
C LYS A 210 -3.58 -5.63 -24.14
N ASP A 211 -2.91 -6.53 -24.86
CA ASP A 211 -3.57 -7.40 -25.85
C ASP A 211 -4.10 -8.70 -25.22
N ARG A 212 -3.69 -9.02 -24.00
CA ARG A 212 -4.06 -10.24 -23.28
C ARG A 212 -5.03 -9.97 -22.11
N GLY A 213 -4.98 -8.79 -21.53
CA GLY A 213 -5.68 -8.47 -20.28
C GLY A 213 -4.93 -8.99 -19.06
N PHE A 214 -5.65 -9.22 -17.96
CA PHE A 214 -5.09 -9.79 -16.74
C PHE A 214 -4.88 -11.29 -16.87
N TYR A 215 -3.73 -11.75 -16.44
CA TYR A 215 -3.39 -13.17 -16.30
C TYR A 215 -2.48 -13.35 -15.08
N THR A 216 -2.22 -14.60 -14.71
CA THR A 216 -1.41 -14.93 -13.54
C THR A 216 -0.14 -15.67 -13.92
N VAL A 217 0.85 -15.58 -13.06
CA VAL A 217 2.10 -16.34 -13.12
C VAL A 217 2.38 -16.95 -11.73
N PRO A 218 3.22 -18.01 -11.63
CA PRO A 218 3.59 -18.54 -10.32
C PRO A 218 4.21 -17.45 -9.41
N PRO A 219 3.89 -17.45 -8.11
CA PRO A 219 4.55 -16.56 -7.17
C PRO A 219 6.06 -16.84 -7.13
N LEU A 220 6.85 -15.82 -6.81
CA LEU A 220 8.32 -15.84 -6.73
C LEU A 220 9.00 -16.28 -8.05
N SER A 221 8.29 -16.20 -9.17
CA SER A 221 8.83 -16.56 -10.50
C SER A 221 9.53 -15.39 -11.19
N ASP A 222 10.27 -15.71 -12.26
CA ASP A 222 10.94 -14.75 -13.15
C ASP A 222 11.82 -13.75 -12.38
N PRO A 223 12.80 -14.24 -11.60
CA PRO A 223 13.70 -13.36 -10.85
C PRO A 223 14.54 -12.50 -11.80
N GLU A 224 14.75 -11.23 -11.42
CA GLU A 224 15.57 -10.30 -12.17
C GLU A 224 16.44 -9.44 -11.25
N PRO A 225 17.68 -9.11 -11.63
CA PRO A 225 18.48 -8.14 -10.91
C PRO A 225 17.93 -6.73 -11.13
N PHE A 226 17.75 -5.99 -10.04
CA PHE A 226 17.31 -4.60 -10.09
C PHE A 226 18.19 -3.73 -9.19
N TYR A 227 18.49 -2.51 -9.62
CA TYR A 227 19.32 -1.58 -8.84
C TYR A 227 18.44 -0.60 -8.08
N LEU A 228 18.49 -0.65 -6.75
CA LEU A 228 17.83 0.30 -5.87
C LEU A 228 18.78 1.43 -5.47
N PRO A 229 18.30 2.69 -5.46
CA PRO A 229 19.13 3.86 -5.20
C PRO A 229 19.54 4.03 -3.74
N GLU A 230 20.21 5.15 -3.46
CA GLU A 230 20.59 5.64 -2.13
C GLU A 230 21.40 4.65 -1.28
N GLY A 231 22.22 3.81 -1.94
CA GLY A 231 23.14 2.89 -1.26
C GLY A 231 22.55 1.51 -0.96
N ILE A 232 21.31 1.24 -1.28
CA ILE A 232 20.73 -0.11 -1.16
C ILE A 232 21.43 -1.05 -2.13
N GLY A 233 21.58 -0.65 -3.43
CA GLY A 233 22.36 -1.39 -4.40
C GLY A 233 21.58 -2.45 -5.17
N TRP A 234 22.28 -3.47 -5.70
CA TRP A 234 21.68 -4.54 -6.48
C TRP A 234 20.92 -5.53 -5.59
N VAL A 235 19.68 -5.82 -5.99
CA VAL A 235 18.80 -6.80 -5.38
C VAL A 235 18.27 -7.74 -6.46
N GLU A 236 17.71 -8.88 -6.07
CA GLU A 236 16.97 -9.76 -6.95
C GLU A 236 15.48 -9.65 -6.64
N CYS A 237 14.68 -9.21 -7.62
CA CYS A 237 13.24 -9.05 -7.52
C CYS A 237 12.52 -10.20 -8.22
N ALA A 238 11.48 -10.76 -7.60
CA ALA A 238 10.64 -11.80 -8.17
C ALA A 238 9.16 -11.46 -8.08
N HIS A 239 8.33 -12.05 -8.92
CA HIS A 239 6.89 -11.79 -8.94
C HIS A 239 6.22 -12.10 -7.61
N VAL A 240 5.45 -11.15 -7.10
CA VAL A 240 4.47 -11.36 -6.04
C VAL A 240 3.13 -10.75 -6.47
N GLU A 241 2.04 -11.18 -5.84
CA GLU A 241 0.73 -10.59 -6.10
C GLU A 241 0.64 -9.19 -5.51
N HIS A 242 0.22 -8.19 -6.33
CA HIS A 242 0.03 -6.83 -5.84
C HIS A 242 -0.95 -6.01 -6.71
N GLU A 243 -1.57 -4.99 -6.10
CA GLU A 243 -2.69 -4.23 -6.63
C GLU A 243 -2.36 -3.34 -7.82
N GLU A 244 -1.17 -2.74 -7.86
CA GLU A 244 -0.82 -1.71 -8.87
C GLU A 244 -0.88 -2.25 -10.29
N VAL A 245 -0.60 -3.53 -10.48
CA VAL A 245 -0.73 -4.18 -11.79
C VAL A 245 -2.16 -4.07 -12.30
N VAL A 246 -3.13 -4.24 -11.38
CA VAL A 246 -4.56 -4.13 -11.69
C VAL A 246 -4.93 -2.68 -11.93
N HIS A 247 -4.44 -1.77 -11.11
CA HIS A 247 -4.69 -0.33 -11.25
C HIS A 247 -4.15 0.21 -12.58
N VAL A 248 -2.95 -0.19 -12.99
CA VAL A 248 -2.38 0.16 -14.31
C VAL A 248 -3.30 -0.33 -15.43
N GLY A 249 -3.77 -1.57 -15.37
CA GLY A 249 -4.68 -2.13 -16.38
C GLY A 249 -6.01 -1.39 -16.46
N TRP A 250 -6.58 -0.99 -15.33
CA TRP A 250 -7.85 -0.22 -15.31
C TRP A 250 -7.70 1.20 -15.83
N TYR A 251 -6.52 1.80 -15.69
CA TYR A 251 -6.23 3.20 -16.06
C TYR A 251 -5.26 3.33 -17.23
N GLU A 252 -5.09 2.29 -18.06
CA GLU A 252 -4.19 2.27 -19.21
C GLU A 252 -4.32 3.51 -20.12
N ASN A 253 -5.54 3.99 -20.29
CA ASN A 253 -5.84 5.15 -21.11
C ASN A 253 -5.22 6.46 -20.60
N LEU A 254 -4.87 6.52 -19.31
CA LEU A 254 -4.20 7.65 -18.70
C LEU A 254 -2.68 7.50 -18.66
N LEU A 255 -2.13 6.34 -19.06
CA LEU A 255 -0.73 5.96 -18.93
C LEU A 255 0.00 5.87 -20.28
N LYS A 256 -0.26 6.82 -21.19
CA LYS A 256 0.45 7.02 -22.47
C LYS A 256 0.60 5.74 -23.33
N GLY A 257 -0.41 4.86 -23.30
CA GLY A 257 -0.44 3.68 -24.14
C GLY A 257 0.39 2.51 -23.63
N VAL A 258 0.57 2.43 -22.31
CA VAL A 258 1.23 1.31 -21.62
C VAL A 258 0.77 -0.04 -22.18
N LYS A 259 1.72 -0.98 -22.33
CA LYS A 259 1.47 -2.30 -22.93
C LYS A 259 1.60 -3.43 -21.91
N LYS A 260 2.34 -3.23 -20.83
CA LYS A 260 2.58 -4.26 -19.81
C LYS A 260 2.74 -3.66 -18.43
N ALA A 261 2.25 -4.35 -17.41
CA ALA A 261 2.47 -4.04 -16.01
C ALA A 261 2.85 -5.28 -15.21
N THR A 262 3.83 -5.12 -14.32
CA THR A 262 4.32 -6.17 -13.41
C THR A 262 4.62 -5.60 -12.04
N PHE A 263 4.52 -6.43 -11.02
CA PHE A 263 5.06 -6.16 -9.68
C PHE A 263 6.09 -7.22 -9.32
N LYS A 264 7.25 -6.82 -8.80
CA LYS A 264 8.28 -7.73 -8.31
C LYS A 264 8.93 -7.16 -7.05
N TYR A 265 9.14 -8.01 -6.07
CA TYR A 265 9.69 -7.67 -4.76
C TYR A 265 11.03 -8.35 -4.50
N ALA A 266 11.97 -7.62 -3.89
CA ALA A 266 13.25 -8.17 -3.43
C ALA A 266 13.15 -8.64 -1.98
N LEU A 267 12.88 -9.93 -1.81
CA LEU A 267 12.65 -10.56 -0.50
C LEU A 267 13.94 -11.15 0.12
N GLY A 268 14.97 -11.41 -0.71
CA GLY A 268 16.20 -12.08 -0.31
C GLY A 268 16.06 -13.62 -0.23
N ASP A 269 17.16 -14.31 -0.53
CA ASP A 269 17.20 -15.78 -0.69
C ASP A 269 16.76 -16.55 0.56
N GLU A 270 17.15 -16.09 1.74
CA GLU A 270 16.81 -16.77 3.02
C GLU A 270 15.30 -16.70 3.28
N PHE A 271 14.68 -15.55 2.98
CA PHE A 271 13.24 -15.39 3.15
C PHE A 271 12.45 -16.20 2.12
N ILE A 272 12.87 -16.19 0.86
CA ILE A 272 12.27 -17.01 -0.21
C ILE A 272 12.32 -18.49 0.14
N ALA A 273 13.49 -18.99 0.57
CA ALA A 273 13.64 -20.40 0.99
C ALA A 273 12.73 -20.75 2.17
N ALA A 274 12.50 -19.82 3.10
CA ALA A 274 11.56 -20.03 4.20
C ALA A 274 10.10 -20.08 3.69
N MET A 275 9.71 -19.20 2.77
CA MET A 275 8.37 -19.22 2.16
C MET A 275 8.11 -20.53 1.42
N GLU A 276 9.07 -21.01 0.65
CA GLU A 276 9.00 -22.31 -0.02
C GLU A 276 8.84 -23.47 0.97
N ALA A 277 9.61 -23.45 2.07
CA ALA A 277 9.49 -24.46 3.12
C ALA A 277 8.11 -24.44 3.79
N PHE A 278 7.58 -23.27 4.14
CA PHE A 278 6.25 -23.13 4.73
C PHE A 278 5.15 -23.60 3.76
N THR A 279 5.29 -23.26 2.48
CA THR A 279 4.36 -23.68 1.42
C THR A 279 4.38 -25.20 1.22
N SER A 280 5.57 -25.81 1.24
CA SER A 280 5.73 -27.27 1.04
C SER A 280 5.05 -28.12 2.11
N VAL A 281 4.81 -27.58 3.28
CA VAL A 281 4.11 -28.23 4.41
C VAL A 281 2.73 -27.63 4.70
N ASN A 282 2.20 -26.83 3.80
CA ASN A 282 0.90 -26.14 3.90
C ASN A 282 0.76 -25.21 5.11
N MET A 283 1.84 -24.66 5.65
CA MET A 283 1.77 -23.69 6.75
C MET A 283 1.23 -22.31 6.29
N HIS A 284 1.19 -22.05 4.99
CA HIS A 284 0.56 -20.87 4.39
C HIS A 284 -0.98 -20.97 4.32
N SER A 285 -1.55 -22.17 4.49
CA SER A 285 -2.97 -22.42 4.26
C SER A 285 -3.87 -21.77 5.31
N VAL A 286 -5.01 -21.25 4.81
CA VAL A 286 -6.12 -20.75 5.65
C VAL A 286 -7.19 -21.84 5.89
N GLU A 287 -7.07 -23.00 5.23
CA GLU A 287 -7.98 -24.12 5.42
C GLU A 287 -7.73 -24.79 6.79
N PRO A 288 -8.76 -24.93 7.64
CA PRO A 288 -8.58 -25.47 8.98
C PRO A 288 -8.11 -26.94 8.98
N VAL A 289 -7.16 -27.24 9.86
CA VAL A 289 -6.73 -28.62 10.15
C VAL A 289 -7.01 -28.99 11.61
N LYS A 290 -7.26 -30.27 11.89
CA LYS A 290 -7.50 -30.71 13.28
C LYS A 290 -6.20 -31.03 14.00
N VAL A 291 -5.96 -30.35 15.10
CA VAL A 291 -4.83 -30.58 16.01
C VAL A 291 -5.36 -30.83 17.41
N GLY A 292 -5.18 -32.05 17.94
CA GLY A 292 -5.68 -32.38 19.29
C GLY A 292 -7.20 -32.23 19.49
N GLY A 293 -7.98 -32.32 18.39
CA GLY A 293 -9.44 -32.15 18.43
C GLY A 293 -9.94 -30.69 18.25
N VAL A 294 -9.04 -29.72 18.14
CA VAL A 294 -9.34 -28.32 17.84
C VAL A 294 -9.05 -28.03 16.37
N GLU A 295 -9.93 -27.28 15.71
CA GLU A 295 -9.67 -26.77 14.35
C GLU A 295 -8.82 -25.50 14.45
N VAL A 296 -7.70 -25.50 13.71
CA VAL A 296 -6.76 -24.36 13.61
C VAL A 296 -6.36 -24.13 12.15
N ARG A 297 -6.25 -22.89 11.76
CA ARG A 297 -5.68 -22.53 10.46
C ARG A 297 -4.15 -22.54 10.58
N PRO A 298 -3.41 -23.25 9.73
CA PRO A 298 -1.94 -23.30 9.81
C PRO A 298 -1.28 -21.93 9.79
N ARG A 299 -1.75 -21.00 8.94
CA ARG A 299 -1.26 -19.62 8.85
C ARG A 299 -1.39 -18.86 10.17
N ASP A 300 -2.48 -19.06 10.93
CA ASP A 300 -2.65 -18.42 12.25
C ASP A 300 -1.61 -18.89 13.25
N VAL A 301 -1.24 -20.19 13.18
CA VAL A 301 -0.20 -20.75 14.05
C VAL A 301 1.16 -20.15 13.71
N LEU A 302 1.48 -20.03 12.41
CA LEU A 302 2.72 -19.40 11.96
C LEU A 302 2.78 -17.94 12.41
N ALA A 303 1.71 -17.18 12.17
CA ALA A 303 1.63 -15.77 12.56
C ALA A 303 1.75 -15.56 14.08
N ALA A 304 1.15 -16.46 14.87
CA ALA A 304 1.24 -16.38 16.33
C ALA A 304 2.62 -16.80 16.88
N ALA A 305 3.37 -17.65 16.15
CA ALA A 305 4.69 -18.14 16.56
C ALA A 305 5.83 -17.21 16.12
N ALA A 306 5.63 -16.45 15.03
CA ALA A 306 6.63 -15.54 14.51
C ALA A 306 6.77 -14.28 15.41
N PRO A 307 7.93 -13.60 15.39
CA PRO A 307 8.08 -12.32 16.07
C PRO A 307 7.08 -11.28 15.57
N ASP A 308 6.55 -10.47 16.50
CA ASP A 308 5.65 -9.37 16.14
C ASP A 308 6.36 -8.36 15.22
N PRO A 309 5.89 -8.14 13.98
CA PRO A 309 6.50 -7.19 13.04
C PRO A 309 6.63 -5.76 13.59
N ASN A 310 5.68 -5.31 14.43
CA ASN A 310 5.74 -3.98 15.02
C ASN A 310 6.88 -3.82 16.03
N GLU A 311 7.28 -4.90 16.70
CA GLU A 311 8.37 -4.85 17.69
C GLU A 311 9.72 -5.22 17.08
N ILE A 312 9.76 -6.24 16.21
CA ILE A 312 11.02 -6.64 15.57
C ILE A 312 11.44 -5.64 14.50
N GLY A 313 10.50 -5.03 13.79
CA GLY A 313 10.74 -4.04 12.77
C GLY A 313 11.50 -2.80 13.27
N LYS A 314 11.29 -2.41 14.51
CA LYS A 314 12.04 -1.30 15.15
C LYS A 314 13.53 -1.58 15.35
N LYS A 315 13.96 -2.84 15.22
CA LYS A 315 15.34 -3.27 15.39
C LYS A 315 16.12 -3.35 14.09
N TYR A 316 15.46 -3.19 12.95
CA TYR A 316 16.14 -3.15 11.67
C TYR A 316 17.07 -1.94 11.57
N VAL A 317 18.22 -2.16 10.95
CA VAL A 317 19.14 -1.11 10.51
C VAL A 317 19.21 -1.16 9.00
N GLY A 318 19.21 -0.01 8.35
CA GLY A 318 19.20 0.11 6.89
C GLY A 318 17.96 0.81 6.37
N GLN A 319 17.71 0.65 5.09
CA GLN A 319 16.72 1.42 4.35
C GLN A 319 15.79 0.50 3.57
N THR A 320 14.55 0.95 3.37
CA THR A 320 13.57 0.36 2.46
C THR A 320 13.30 1.32 1.32
N CYS A 321 13.14 0.79 0.12
CA CYS A 321 12.88 1.54 -1.10
C CYS A 321 11.65 0.94 -1.79
N ALA A 322 10.73 1.81 -2.16
CA ALA A 322 9.55 1.47 -2.93
C ALA A 322 9.43 2.40 -4.14
N GLY A 323 8.99 1.90 -5.28
CA GLY A 323 8.89 2.76 -6.45
C GLY A 323 8.42 2.12 -7.74
N THR A 324 8.30 2.96 -8.74
CA THR A 324 7.79 2.63 -10.07
C THR A 324 8.87 2.80 -11.12
N TRP A 325 9.29 1.70 -11.73
CA TRP A 325 10.11 1.69 -12.92
C TRP A 325 9.23 1.82 -14.17
N VAL A 326 9.62 2.70 -15.06
CA VAL A 326 8.89 2.97 -16.31
C VAL A 326 9.85 2.93 -17.48
N ARG A 327 9.49 2.17 -18.51
CA ARG A 327 10.18 2.15 -19.81
C ARG A 327 9.24 2.66 -20.90
N GLY A 328 9.79 3.51 -21.75
CA GLY A 328 9.03 4.10 -22.85
C GLY A 328 9.89 5.00 -23.72
N LYS A 329 9.30 6.08 -24.24
CA LYS A 329 9.98 7.05 -25.08
C LYS A 329 9.75 8.48 -24.61
N LYS A 330 10.78 9.30 -24.75
CA LYS A 330 10.74 10.75 -24.63
C LYS A 330 11.48 11.39 -25.81
N ASP A 331 10.83 12.32 -26.50
CA ASP A 331 11.39 12.98 -27.68
C ASP A 331 11.92 11.99 -28.76
N GLY A 332 11.23 10.84 -28.87
CA GLY A 332 11.59 9.77 -29.81
C GLY A 332 12.72 8.84 -29.35
N MET A 333 13.39 9.14 -28.23
CA MET A 333 14.45 8.32 -27.63
C MET A 333 13.89 7.34 -26.60
N THR A 334 14.51 6.16 -26.52
CA THR A 334 14.21 5.20 -25.45
C THR A 334 14.63 5.77 -24.10
N ARG A 335 13.73 5.72 -23.14
CA ARG A 335 13.96 6.19 -21.78
C ARG A 335 13.53 5.15 -20.78
N GLU A 336 14.29 5.04 -19.69
CA GLU A 336 13.95 4.24 -18.51
C GLU A 336 14.19 5.08 -17.27
N VAL A 337 13.17 5.21 -16.44
CA VAL A 337 13.23 5.98 -15.19
C VAL A 337 12.65 5.15 -14.06
N TYR A 338 13.30 5.15 -12.91
CA TYR A 338 12.78 4.63 -11.67
C TYR A 338 12.43 5.80 -10.74
N LEU A 339 11.14 6.01 -10.51
CA LEU A 339 10.64 6.98 -9.53
C LEU A 339 10.49 6.24 -8.20
N TYR A 340 11.09 6.78 -7.14
CA TYR A 340 11.23 6.04 -5.90
C TYR A 340 11.12 6.93 -4.65
N GLN A 341 10.90 6.28 -3.52
CA GLN A 341 11.04 6.86 -2.19
C GLN A 341 11.83 5.88 -1.31
N VAL A 342 12.80 6.40 -0.59
CA VAL A 342 13.62 5.62 0.37
C VAL A 342 13.32 6.11 1.77
N ALA A 343 13.10 5.18 2.70
CA ALA A 343 12.97 5.48 4.12
C ALA A 343 14.06 4.78 4.92
N ASP A 344 14.80 5.55 5.72
CA ASP A 344 15.69 5.00 6.74
C ASP A 344 14.88 4.47 7.92
N ASN A 345 15.19 3.24 8.34
CA ASN A 345 14.41 2.58 9.38
C ASN A 345 14.61 3.22 10.76
N GLN A 346 15.84 3.61 11.10
CA GLN A 346 16.12 4.19 12.41
C GLN A 346 15.56 5.61 12.52
N GLU A 347 15.65 6.40 11.47
CA GLU A 347 15.01 7.72 11.40
C GLU A 347 13.49 7.62 11.55
N SER A 348 12.87 6.65 10.90
CA SER A 348 11.43 6.39 11.02
C SER A 348 11.03 6.01 12.44
N VAL A 349 11.84 5.18 13.11
CA VAL A 349 11.61 4.80 14.52
C VAL A 349 11.76 6.02 15.43
N ASP A 350 12.76 6.85 15.22
CA ASP A 350 13.03 8.03 16.06
C ASP A 350 11.94 9.10 15.90
N LEU A 351 11.48 9.35 14.67
CA LEU A 351 10.48 10.39 14.39
C LEU A 351 9.04 9.95 14.68
N TYR A 352 8.69 8.72 14.30
CA TYR A 352 7.28 8.26 14.31
C TYR A 352 7.05 7.06 15.24
N GLY A 353 8.11 6.44 15.77
CA GLY A 353 8.03 5.29 16.66
C GLY A 353 7.72 3.96 15.95
N THR A 354 7.94 3.90 14.62
CA THR A 354 7.63 2.77 13.77
C THR A 354 8.73 2.51 12.75
N GLN A 355 8.75 1.31 12.17
CA GLN A 355 9.69 0.95 11.12
C GLN A 355 9.43 1.67 9.78
N GLY A 356 10.44 1.72 8.91
CA GLY A 356 10.44 2.49 7.67
C GLY A 356 9.27 2.18 6.73
N VAL A 357 9.02 0.91 6.39
CA VAL A 357 7.93 0.50 5.50
C VAL A 357 6.54 0.88 6.04
N VAL A 358 6.35 0.80 7.36
CA VAL A 358 5.09 1.20 8.01
C VAL A 358 4.92 2.72 7.97
N ALA A 359 6.01 3.48 8.13
CA ALA A 359 5.99 4.94 7.97
C ALA A 359 5.68 5.33 6.52
N GLN A 360 6.26 4.66 5.52
CA GLN A 360 5.97 4.87 4.10
C GLN A 360 4.50 4.60 3.77
N THR A 361 3.93 3.52 4.29
CA THR A 361 2.50 3.22 4.13
C THR A 361 1.63 4.32 4.73
N ALA A 362 1.95 4.74 5.95
CA ALA A 362 1.15 5.70 6.70
C ALA A 362 1.20 7.12 6.11
N PHE A 363 2.38 7.61 5.67
CA PHE A 363 2.48 9.00 5.19
C PHE A 363 1.64 9.21 3.92
N THR A 364 1.61 8.24 3.01
CA THR A 364 0.80 8.30 1.78
C THR A 364 -0.68 8.51 2.11
N GLY A 365 -1.21 7.73 3.06
CA GLY A 365 -2.57 7.90 3.53
C GLY A 365 -2.82 9.27 4.17
N VAL A 366 -1.86 9.80 4.96
CA VAL A 366 -1.99 11.14 5.58
C VAL A 366 -1.96 12.25 4.52
N VAL A 367 -1.10 12.14 3.50
CA VAL A 367 -1.09 13.10 2.38
C VAL A 367 -2.43 13.06 1.63
N ALA A 368 -2.97 11.89 1.35
CA ALA A 368 -4.28 11.76 0.71
C ALA A 368 -5.40 12.41 1.54
N LEU A 369 -5.38 12.22 2.86
CA LEU A 369 -6.31 12.89 3.77
C LEU A 369 -6.15 14.42 3.77
N GLU A 370 -4.90 14.93 3.74
CA GLU A 370 -4.66 16.39 3.61
C GLU A 370 -5.19 16.93 2.29
N LEU A 371 -4.93 16.23 1.18
CA LEU A 371 -5.45 16.61 -0.13
C LEU A 371 -6.99 16.61 -0.16
N LEU A 372 -7.62 15.63 0.46
CA LEU A 372 -9.06 15.58 0.60
C LEU A 372 -9.59 16.71 1.50
N ALA A 373 -8.92 16.99 2.62
CA ALA A 373 -9.30 18.04 3.58
C ALA A 373 -9.17 19.45 3.00
N THR A 374 -8.30 19.64 2.02
CA THR A 374 -7.99 20.94 1.40
C THR A 374 -8.60 21.12 -0.01
N ASP A 375 -9.51 20.22 -0.41
CA ASP A 375 -10.15 20.20 -1.73
C ASP A 375 -9.16 20.07 -2.92
N LYS A 376 -7.99 19.47 -2.67
CA LYS A 376 -6.94 19.24 -3.67
C LYS A 376 -6.91 17.82 -4.22
N LEU A 377 -7.59 16.87 -3.58
CA LEU A 377 -7.76 15.52 -4.10
C LEU A 377 -8.83 15.54 -5.18
N GLN A 378 -8.45 15.95 -6.38
CA GLN A 378 -9.37 16.11 -7.50
C GLN A 378 -9.19 15.00 -8.52
N GLY A 379 -10.31 14.51 -9.06
CA GLY A 379 -10.29 13.52 -10.12
C GLY A 379 -9.56 14.02 -11.37
N TYR A 380 -8.80 13.15 -11.98
CA TYR A 380 -8.00 13.46 -13.14
C TYR A 380 -8.81 13.35 -14.44
N LYS A 381 -8.78 14.41 -15.27
CA LYS A 381 -9.39 14.45 -16.62
C LYS A 381 -10.86 13.97 -16.71
N GLY A 382 -11.66 14.34 -15.73
CA GLY A 382 -13.09 14.08 -15.73
C GLY A 382 -13.52 12.82 -14.97
N ASN A 383 -12.65 12.22 -14.15
CA ASN A 383 -13.10 11.28 -13.14
C ASN A 383 -14.10 11.97 -12.21
N PRO A 384 -15.17 11.30 -11.79
CA PRO A 384 -16.14 11.88 -10.88
C PRO A 384 -15.53 12.17 -9.50
N ASP A 385 -16.11 13.17 -8.82
CA ASP A 385 -15.72 13.52 -7.44
C ASP A 385 -16.29 12.54 -6.40
N ALA A 386 -16.94 11.47 -6.82
CA ALA A 386 -17.52 10.43 -6.00
C ALA A 386 -17.41 9.06 -6.69
N GLY A 387 -17.31 8.00 -5.92
CA GLY A 387 -17.11 6.62 -6.39
C GLY A 387 -15.98 5.94 -5.66
N VAL A 388 -15.54 4.76 -6.12
CA VAL A 388 -14.42 4.00 -5.53
C VAL A 388 -13.24 3.98 -6.50
N TYR A 389 -12.09 4.51 -6.08
CA TYR A 389 -10.96 4.75 -6.95
C TYR A 389 -9.60 4.53 -6.27
N PRO A 390 -8.60 3.96 -6.98
CA PRO A 390 -7.19 3.98 -6.58
C PRO A 390 -6.55 5.35 -6.85
N ALA A 391 -5.33 5.54 -6.40
CA ALA A 391 -4.60 6.80 -6.48
C ALA A 391 -4.39 7.30 -7.92
N GLN A 392 -4.27 6.41 -8.91
CA GLN A 392 -4.15 6.80 -10.34
C GLN A 392 -5.34 7.59 -10.89
N ALA A 393 -6.50 7.51 -10.25
CA ALA A 393 -7.67 8.27 -10.66
C ALA A 393 -7.57 9.78 -10.35
N PHE A 394 -6.59 10.19 -9.55
CA PHE A 394 -6.44 11.56 -9.06
C PHE A 394 -5.18 12.25 -9.61
N ASN A 395 -5.14 13.57 -9.50
CA ASN A 395 -3.97 14.37 -9.83
C ASN A 395 -2.81 14.02 -8.89
N CYS A 396 -1.61 13.81 -9.44
CA CYS A 396 -0.44 13.39 -8.69
C CYS A 396 0.51 14.54 -8.29
N ASP A 397 0.40 15.72 -8.90
CA ASP A 397 1.36 16.82 -8.70
C ASP A 397 1.35 17.34 -7.26
N ASP A 398 0.15 17.52 -6.68
CA ASP A 398 0.03 17.95 -5.29
C ASP A 398 0.57 16.89 -4.32
N PHE A 399 0.43 15.60 -4.62
CA PHE A 399 1.02 14.52 -3.82
C PHE A 399 2.55 14.62 -3.84
N VAL A 400 3.15 14.67 -5.03
CA VAL A 400 4.61 14.74 -5.18
C VAL A 400 5.19 15.98 -4.52
N SER A 401 4.48 17.11 -4.60
CA SER A 401 4.87 18.34 -3.91
C SER A 401 4.81 18.19 -2.37
N LEU A 402 3.74 17.60 -1.84
CA LEU A 402 3.54 17.45 -0.40
C LEU A 402 4.45 16.40 0.24
N GLN A 403 4.77 15.30 -0.43
CA GLN A 403 5.57 14.24 0.16
C GLN A 403 6.91 14.75 0.72
N LYS A 404 7.55 15.71 0.04
CA LYS A 404 8.77 16.37 0.52
C LYS A 404 8.55 17.16 1.81
N GLU A 405 7.42 17.86 1.91
CA GLU A 405 7.05 18.61 3.12
C GLU A 405 6.76 17.69 4.31
N TYR A 406 6.35 16.47 4.03
CA TYR A 406 6.14 15.40 5.02
C TYR A 406 7.43 14.72 5.48
N GLY A 407 8.59 15.04 4.87
CA GLY A 407 9.87 14.41 5.18
C GLY A 407 10.10 13.08 4.44
N PHE A 408 9.33 12.79 3.40
CA PHE A 408 9.45 11.59 2.56
C PHE A 408 9.74 11.98 1.09
N PRO A 409 10.87 12.66 0.79
CA PRO A 409 11.15 13.11 -0.56
C PRO A 409 11.24 11.92 -1.52
N GLY A 410 10.66 12.09 -2.71
CA GLY A 410 10.84 11.15 -3.81
C GLY A 410 12.06 11.49 -4.65
N GLY A 411 12.56 10.52 -5.39
CA GLY A 411 13.65 10.66 -6.35
C GLY A 411 13.28 10.08 -7.72
N ALA A 412 14.07 10.46 -8.73
CA ALA A 412 14.02 9.88 -10.06
C ALA A 412 15.42 9.45 -10.48
N LEU A 413 15.59 8.17 -10.79
CA LEU A 413 16.84 7.60 -11.27
C LEU A 413 16.71 7.28 -12.75
N GLU A 414 17.46 8.01 -13.59
CA GLU A 414 17.64 7.62 -14.99
C GLU A 414 18.44 6.33 -15.06
N MET A 415 17.87 5.32 -15.68
CA MET A 415 18.52 4.03 -15.89
C MET A 415 19.29 3.99 -17.22
N ASP A 416 19.76 2.86 -17.68
CA ASP A 416 20.52 2.75 -18.93
C ASP A 416 19.60 2.90 -20.15
N SER A 417 19.50 4.12 -20.68
CA SER A 417 18.62 4.51 -21.77
C SER A 417 19.32 5.41 -22.81
N GLU A 418 18.73 5.54 -23.98
CA GLU A 418 19.21 6.49 -25.02
C GLU A 418 19.07 7.93 -24.55
N TYR A 419 18.03 8.25 -23.80
CA TYR A 419 17.78 9.56 -23.22
C TYR A 419 18.93 9.97 -22.30
N LYS A 420 19.33 9.09 -21.36
CA LYS A 420 20.49 9.29 -20.50
C LYS A 420 21.80 9.49 -21.28
N ARG A 421 22.01 8.68 -22.33
CA ARG A 421 23.20 8.80 -23.21
C ARG A 421 23.24 10.12 -23.96
N ALA A 422 22.11 10.69 -24.29
CA ALA A 422 22.01 12.03 -24.86
C ALA A 422 22.33 13.16 -23.87
N GLY A 423 22.43 12.88 -22.58
CA GLY A 423 22.75 13.85 -21.55
C GLY A 423 21.55 14.60 -20.99
N ASP A 424 20.34 14.21 -21.36
CA ASP A 424 19.10 14.78 -20.84
C ASP A 424 18.71 14.05 -19.56
N HIS A 425 19.10 14.59 -18.43
CA HIS A 425 18.86 14.01 -17.12
C HIS A 425 17.83 14.83 -16.35
N GLU A 426 16.91 14.15 -15.76
CA GLU A 426 15.98 14.74 -14.83
C GLU A 426 16.52 14.87 -13.42
N ALA A 427 16.02 15.90 -12.77
CA ALA A 427 16.29 16.17 -11.38
C ALA A 427 15.36 15.40 -10.44
N LEU A 428 15.52 15.64 -9.15
CA LEU A 428 14.66 15.11 -8.10
C LEU A 428 13.19 15.54 -8.27
N LEU A 429 12.30 14.74 -7.76
CA LEU A 429 10.87 15.03 -7.66
C LEU A 429 10.61 16.17 -6.65
N GLY A 430 9.79 17.11 -7.01
CA GLY A 430 9.30 18.19 -6.15
C GLY A 430 10.17 19.42 -6.12
#